data_98e6d745eb89aae6e806f9d253f22482
#
_entry.id   98e6d745eb89aae6e806f9d253f22482
#
_cell.length_a   1.000
_cell.length_b   1.000
_cell.length_c   1.000
_cell.angle_alpha   90.00
_cell.angle_beta   90.00
_cell.angle_gamma   90.00
#
_symmetry.space_group_name_H-M   'P 1'
#
loop_
_entity.id
_entity.type
_entity.pdbx_description
1 polymer ?
#
loop_
_entity_poly.entity_id
_entity_poly.type
_entity_poly.pdbx_seq_one_letter_code
_entity_poly.pdbx_strand_id
1 'polypeptide(L)'
;MSLRNTQERWGSLAMAFHWAIVILILTQFVLANMAESLPLGMAKLATLARHKSVGITILGLAALRLGWRISNRGHNPPLPADLKGYERFLAHLTHEGLYLLLFAMPLTGWMMSSAANYPVTFFGWFRFPALVGANKELHEVYEEVHEFLFSALLVITVVHVLAALYHHFIQKDDTLRRMLPFGRRRAA
;
A
#
# COMPACT_ATOMS: atom_id res chain seq x y z
N MET A 1 4.40 24.50 4.13
CA MET A 1 4.17 23.47 3.08
C MET A 1 2.73 23.60 2.62
N SER A 2 2.45 23.56 1.30
CA SER A 2 1.07 23.55 0.77
C SER A 2 0.40 22.19 1.05
N LEU A 3 -0.88 22.20 1.42
CA LEU A 3 -1.70 20.98 1.51
C LEU A 3 -1.88 20.32 0.14
N ARG A 4 -2.06 21.15 -0.90
CA ARG A 4 -2.28 20.71 -2.28
C ARG A 4 -0.96 20.45 -3.01
N ASN A 5 -1.02 19.56 -4.00
CA ASN A 5 0.08 19.30 -4.91
C ASN A 5 0.39 20.54 -5.76
N THR A 6 1.65 20.67 -6.17
CA THR A 6 2.10 21.64 -7.15
C THR A 6 2.89 20.92 -8.24
N GLN A 7 3.14 21.56 -9.39
CA GLN A 7 3.96 20.96 -10.46
C GLN A 7 5.39 20.62 -9.99
N GLU A 8 5.83 21.21 -8.89
CA GLU A 8 7.18 21.04 -8.38
C GLU A 8 7.29 20.01 -7.27
N ARG A 9 6.24 19.82 -6.46
CA ARG A 9 6.30 19.01 -5.24
C ARG A 9 4.91 18.45 -4.87
N TRP A 10 4.92 17.26 -4.27
CA TRP A 10 3.73 16.71 -3.64
C TRP A 10 3.31 17.55 -2.43
N GLY A 11 2.01 17.73 -2.26
CA GLY A 11 1.44 18.40 -1.09
C GLY A 11 1.61 17.57 0.18
N SER A 12 1.57 18.23 1.33
CA SER A 12 1.73 17.57 2.63
C SER A 12 0.72 16.44 2.87
N LEU A 13 -0.51 16.58 2.37
CA LEU A 13 -1.53 15.53 2.51
C LEU A 13 -1.20 14.30 1.65
N ALA A 14 -0.73 14.48 0.41
CA ALA A 14 -0.29 13.38 -0.44
C ALA A 14 0.90 12.62 0.16
N MET A 15 1.85 13.36 0.76
CA MET A 15 2.99 12.78 1.47
C MET A 15 2.54 12.03 2.75
N ALA A 16 1.62 12.62 3.53
CA ALA A 16 1.09 11.97 4.73
C ALA A 16 0.41 10.63 4.42
N PHE A 17 -0.47 10.58 3.42
CA PHE A 17 -1.06 9.32 2.96
C PHE A 17 0.00 8.30 2.52
N HIS A 18 1.01 8.74 1.77
CA HIS A 18 2.07 7.84 1.31
C HIS A 18 2.81 7.19 2.48
N TRP A 19 3.34 8.01 3.37
CA TRP A 19 4.16 7.51 4.47
C TRP A 19 3.36 6.75 5.52
N ALA A 20 2.09 7.14 5.76
CA ALA A 20 1.19 6.37 6.60
C ALA A 20 0.97 4.95 6.03
N ILE A 21 0.69 4.83 4.72
CA ILE A 21 0.53 3.53 4.06
C ILE A 21 1.84 2.72 4.13
N VAL A 22 3.01 3.34 3.91
CA VAL A 22 4.31 2.65 4.05
C VAL A 22 4.49 2.05 5.45
N ILE A 23 4.23 2.84 6.50
CA ILE A 23 4.34 2.37 7.89
C ILE A 23 3.36 1.22 8.15
N LEU A 24 2.13 1.32 7.66
CA LEU A 24 1.12 0.28 7.84
C LEU A 24 1.45 -1.00 7.06
N ILE A 25 2.06 -0.93 5.87
CA ILE A 25 2.54 -2.10 5.14
C ILE A 25 3.66 -2.81 5.92
N LEU A 26 4.61 -2.06 6.48
CA LEU A 26 5.64 -2.65 7.34
C LEU A 26 5.02 -3.30 8.58
N THR A 27 4.01 -2.67 9.20
CA THR A 27 3.25 -3.25 10.31
C THR A 27 2.55 -4.54 9.90
N GLN A 28 1.95 -4.58 8.70
CA GLN A 28 1.31 -5.79 8.15
C GLN A 28 2.30 -6.95 8.00
N PHE A 29 3.47 -6.67 7.46
CA PHE A 29 4.54 -7.67 7.33
C PHE A 29 4.91 -8.25 8.70
N VAL A 30 5.11 -7.41 9.72
CA VAL A 30 5.41 -7.86 11.09
C VAL A 30 4.27 -8.68 11.66
N LEU A 31 3.02 -8.22 11.54
CA LEU A 31 1.84 -8.94 12.05
C LEU A 31 1.63 -10.30 11.37
N ALA A 32 1.86 -10.39 10.06
CA ALA A 32 1.77 -11.66 9.32
C ALA A 32 2.80 -12.67 9.83
N ASN A 33 4.08 -12.28 9.88
CA ASN A 33 5.15 -13.15 10.39
C ASN A 33 4.94 -13.56 11.85
N MET A 34 4.47 -12.64 12.70
CA MET A 34 4.11 -12.99 14.08
C MET A 34 2.97 -14.00 14.13
N ALA A 35 1.92 -13.82 13.34
CA ALA A 35 0.80 -14.75 13.31
C ALA A 35 1.23 -16.14 12.83
N GLU A 36 2.12 -16.21 11.84
CA GLU A 36 2.66 -17.48 11.33
C GLU A 36 3.46 -18.23 12.40
N SER A 37 4.31 -17.53 13.14
CA SER A 37 5.16 -18.12 14.18
C SER A 37 4.42 -18.56 15.44
N LEU A 38 3.19 -18.08 15.69
CA LEU A 38 2.42 -18.40 16.87
C LEU A 38 1.66 -19.73 16.73
N PRO A 39 1.63 -20.57 17.80
CA PRO A 39 0.75 -21.74 17.83
C PRO A 39 -0.72 -21.34 17.82
N LEU A 40 -1.59 -22.26 17.40
CA LEU A 40 -3.03 -22.05 17.45
C LEU A 40 -3.47 -21.69 18.88
N GLY A 41 -4.14 -20.56 19.04
CA GLY A 41 -4.58 -20.06 20.33
C GLY A 41 -4.98 -18.59 20.30
N MET A 42 -5.33 -18.04 21.44
CA MET A 42 -5.81 -16.67 21.57
C MET A 42 -4.81 -15.62 21.07
N ALA A 43 -3.50 -15.84 21.27
CA ALA A 43 -2.46 -14.93 20.80
C ALA A 43 -2.43 -14.83 19.27
N LYS A 44 -2.50 -15.97 18.56
CA LYS A 44 -2.58 -15.99 17.09
C LYS A 44 -3.86 -15.32 16.59
N LEU A 45 -5.01 -15.63 17.21
CA LEU A 45 -6.29 -15.01 16.83
C LEU A 45 -6.29 -13.49 17.03
N ALA A 46 -5.72 -13.01 18.14
CA ALA A 46 -5.58 -11.57 18.41
C ALA A 46 -4.64 -10.88 17.40
N THR A 47 -3.55 -11.53 17.00
CA THR A 47 -2.61 -11.01 16.00
C THR A 47 -3.25 -10.94 14.63
N LEU A 48 -4.00 -11.98 14.22
CA LEU A 48 -4.76 -11.98 12.97
C LEU A 48 -5.89 -10.94 12.97
N ALA A 49 -6.54 -10.69 14.11
CA ALA A 49 -7.55 -9.64 14.23
C ALA A 49 -6.93 -8.24 14.02
N ARG A 50 -5.73 -7.99 14.55
CA ARG A 50 -4.97 -6.75 14.31
C ARG A 50 -4.54 -6.64 12.84
N HIS A 51 -4.03 -7.73 12.26
CA HIS A 51 -3.67 -7.79 10.83
C HIS A 51 -4.87 -7.40 9.94
N LYS A 52 -6.04 -7.99 10.18
CA LYS A 52 -7.28 -7.63 9.45
C LYS A 52 -7.65 -6.15 9.62
N SER A 53 -7.59 -5.63 10.85
CA SER A 53 -7.92 -4.22 11.13
C SER A 53 -6.97 -3.24 10.42
N VAL A 54 -5.67 -3.52 10.45
CA VAL A 54 -4.65 -2.72 9.73
C VAL A 54 -4.86 -2.84 8.22
N GLY A 55 -5.21 -4.02 7.69
CA GLY A 55 -5.54 -4.21 6.27
C GLY A 55 -6.71 -3.34 5.81
N ILE A 56 -7.79 -3.30 6.59
CA ILE A 56 -8.95 -2.41 6.31
C ILE A 56 -8.55 -0.92 6.40
N THR A 57 -7.66 -0.56 7.32
CA THR A 57 -7.14 0.81 7.41
C THR A 57 -6.36 1.19 6.15
N ILE A 58 -5.51 0.29 5.64
CA ILE A 58 -4.77 0.48 4.38
C ILE A 58 -5.74 0.67 3.22
N LEU A 59 -6.78 -0.16 3.12
CA LEU A 59 -7.82 -0.05 2.08
C LEU A 59 -8.48 1.34 2.10
N GLY A 60 -8.90 1.82 3.27
CA GLY A 60 -9.49 3.14 3.44
C GLY A 60 -8.53 4.28 3.05
N LEU A 61 -7.27 4.21 3.52
CA LEU A 61 -6.25 5.20 3.18
C LEU A 61 -5.87 5.17 1.69
N ALA A 62 -5.84 4.00 1.06
CA ALA A 62 -5.60 3.86 -0.37
C ALA A 62 -6.71 4.52 -1.19
N ALA A 63 -7.98 4.32 -0.78
CA ALA A 63 -9.13 4.98 -1.42
C ALA A 63 -9.07 6.51 -1.27
N LEU A 64 -8.78 7.01 -0.08
CA LEU A 64 -8.61 8.45 0.16
C LEU A 64 -7.44 9.03 -0.63
N ARG A 65 -6.31 8.32 -0.69
CA ARG A 65 -5.13 8.73 -1.47
C ARG A 65 -5.41 8.76 -2.96
N LEU A 66 -6.12 7.76 -3.49
CA LEU A 66 -6.51 7.73 -4.90
C LEU A 66 -7.49 8.86 -5.23
N GLY A 67 -8.50 9.08 -4.38
CA GLY A 67 -9.44 10.20 -4.52
C GLY A 67 -8.72 11.55 -4.52
N TRP A 68 -7.75 11.73 -3.60
CA TRP A 68 -6.90 12.93 -3.53
C TRP A 68 -6.06 13.11 -4.81
N ARG A 69 -5.45 12.03 -5.32
CA ARG A 69 -4.67 12.05 -6.57
C ARG A 69 -5.53 12.45 -7.77
N ILE A 70 -6.75 11.93 -7.83
CA ILE A 70 -7.70 12.25 -8.90
C ILE A 70 -8.15 13.71 -8.83
N SER A 71 -8.48 14.22 -7.64
CA SER A 71 -8.91 15.61 -7.44
C SER A 71 -7.81 16.65 -7.72
N ASN A 72 -6.54 16.23 -7.71
CA ASN A 72 -5.37 17.08 -7.98
C ASN A 72 -4.70 16.76 -9.34
N ARG A 73 -5.37 16.09 -10.28
CA ARG A 73 -4.75 15.64 -11.55
C ARG A 73 -3.97 16.72 -12.30
N GLY A 74 -4.47 17.95 -12.35
CA GLY A 74 -3.80 19.07 -13.03
C GLY A 74 -2.59 19.66 -12.29
N HIS A 75 -2.36 19.26 -11.04
CA HIS A 75 -1.32 19.82 -10.16
C HIS A 75 -0.31 18.78 -9.67
N ASN A 76 -0.44 17.53 -10.11
CA ASN A 76 0.50 16.49 -9.72
C ASN A 76 1.88 16.75 -10.35
N PRO A 77 2.98 16.63 -9.60
CA PRO A 77 4.32 16.76 -10.16
C PRO A 77 4.53 15.77 -11.30
N PRO A 78 5.00 16.22 -12.48
CA PRO A 78 5.32 15.34 -13.59
C PRO A 78 6.53 14.46 -13.25
N LEU A 79 6.66 13.34 -13.94
CA LEU A 79 7.90 12.57 -13.95
C LEU A 79 9.05 13.44 -14.50
N PRO A 80 10.33 13.19 -14.11
CA PRO A 80 11.46 13.88 -14.67
C PRO A 80 11.44 13.88 -16.21
N ALA A 81 11.79 15.02 -16.82
CA ALA A 81 11.66 15.19 -18.27
C ALA A 81 12.73 14.37 -19.05
N ASP A 82 13.84 14.10 -18.42
CA ASP A 82 15.02 13.39 -18.94
C ASP A 82 14.89 11.86 -18.88
N LEU A 83 13.78 11.33 -18.32
CA LEU A 83 13.52 9.89 -18.29
C LEU A 83 13.40 9.31 -19.71
N LYS A 84 14.12 8.21 -19.94
CA LYS A 84 13.98 7.40 -21.15
C LYS A 84 12.57 6.79 -21.23
N GLY A 85 12.11 6.48 -22.43
CA GLY A 85 10.75 5.96 -22.65
C GLY A 85 10.42 4.73 -21.79
N TYR A 86 11.35 3.77 -21.69
CA TYR A 86 11.16 2.56 -20.88
C TYR A 86 11.13 2.85 -19.36
N GLU A 87 11.92 3.82 -18.87
CA GLU A 87 11.92 4.22 -17.46
C GLU A 87 10.59 4.84 -17.08
N ARG A 88 10.03 5.68 -17.96
CA ARG A 88 8.69 6.26 -17.78
C ARG A 88 7.61 5.19 -17.79
N PHE A 89 7.68 4.22 -18.70
CA PHE A 89 6.75 3.09 -18.73
C PHE A 89 6.81 2.27 -17.44
N LEU A 90 8.02 1.90 -16.98
CA LEU A 90 8.22 1.16 -15.75
C LEU A 90 7.74 1.94 -14.51
N ALA A 91 7.96 3.25 -14.46
CA ALA A 91 7.46 4.09 -13.38
C ALA A 91 5.92 4.08 -13.32
N HIS A 92 5.23 4.19 -14.47
CA HIS A 92 3.77 4.08 -14.51
C HIS A 92 3.30 2.70 -14.09
N LEU A 93 3.87 1.64 -14.66
CA LEU A 93 3.51 0.25 -14.35
C LEU A 93 3.68 -0.05 -12.85
N THR A 94 4.79 0.39 -12.26
CA THR A 94 5.06 0.21 -10.83
C THR A 94 4.03 0.94 -9.96
N HIS A 95 3.72 2.21 -10.27
CA HIS A 95 2.76 2.98 -9.49
C HIS A 95 1.33 2.42 -9.62
N GLU A 96 0.87 2.11 -10.82
CA GLU A 96 -0.47 1.54 -11.04
C GLU A 96 -0.57 0.14 -10.44
N GLY A 97 0.49 -0.67 -10.57
CA GLY A 97 0.58 -1.98 -9.92
C GLY A 97 0.50 -1.90 -8.39
N LEU A 98 1.20 -0.94 -7.76
CA LEU A 98 1.09 -0.71 -6.32
C LEU A 98 -0.32 -0.26 -5.92
N TYR A 99 -0.98 0.63 -6.68
CA TYR A 99 -2.37 0.97 -6.40
C TYR A 99 -3.29 -0.24 -6.50
N LEU A 100 -3.17 -1.04 -7.56
CA LEU A 100 -3.97 -2.26 -7.70
C LEU A 100 -3.79 -3.18 -6.49
N LEU A 101 -2.55 -3.42 -6.07
CA LEU A 101 -2.24 -4.28 -4.94
C LEU A 101 -2.72 -3.72 -3.60
N LEU A 102 -2.70 -2.39 -3.40
CA LEU A 102 -3.24 -1.76 -2.19
C LEU A 102 -4.76 -1.96 -2.02
N PHE A 103 -5.49 -2.24 -3.10
CA PHE A 103 -6.90 -2.62 -3.06
C PHE A 103 -7.08 -4.14 -3.03
N ALA A 104 -6.41 -4.86 -3.93
CA ALA A 104 -6.58 -6.30 -4.09
C ALA A 104 -6.20 -7.08 -2.81
N MET A 105 -5.08 -6.74 -2.17
CA MET A 105 -4.60 -7.41 -0.96
C MET A 105 -5.61 -7.37 0.20
N PRO A 106 -6.10 -6.22 0.67
CA PRO A 106 -7.07 -6.20 1.76
C PRO A 106 -8.41 -6.83 1.38
N LEU A 107 -8.85 -6.68 0.12
CA LEU A 107 -10.11 -7.27 -0.35
C LEU A 107 -10.03 -8.80 -0.39
N THR A 108 -8.94 -9.38 -0.90
CA THR A 108 -8.76 -10.85 -0.89
C THR A 108 -8.66 -11.39 0.52
N GLY A 109 -7.94 -10.72 1.43
CA GLY A 109 -7.89 -11.08 2.85
C GLY A 109 -9.24 -11.01 3.55
N TRP A 110 -10.10 -10.05 3.16
CA TRP A 110 -11.46 -9.95 3.66
C TRP A 110 -12.35 -11.09 3.11
N MET A 111 -12.28 -11.38 1.82
CA MET A 111 -12.98 -12.51 1.21
C MET A 111 -12.53 -13.85 1.79
N MET A 112 -11.22 -14.07 1.94
CA MET A 112 -10.64 -15.25 2.59
C MET A 112 -11.20 -15.44 4.01
N SER A 113 -11.20 -14.37 4.82
CA SER A 113 -11.73 -14.39 6.18
C SER A 113 -13.23 -14.70 6.21
N SER A 114 -14.00 -14.13 5.27
CA SER A 114 -15.44 -14.38 5.12
C SER A 114 -15.74 -15.83 4.74
N ALA A 115 -15.00 -16.37 3.77
CA ALA A 115 -15.12 -17.75 3.33
C ALA A 115 -14.81 -18.77 4.45
N ALA A 116 -13.86 -18.43 5.35
CA ALA A 116 -13.56 -19.22 6.54
C ALA A 116 -14.55 -19.00 7.71
N ASN A 117 -15.58 -18.19 7.52
CA ASN A 117 -16.53 -17.78 8.57
C ASN A 117 -15.88 -17.07 9.78
N TYR A 118 -14.72 -16.44 9.58
CA TYR A 118 -14.09 -15.60 10.59
C TYR A 118 -14.50 -14.14 10.43
N PRO A 119 -14.91 -13.44 11.51
CA PRO A 119 -15.31 -12.06 11.42
C PRO A 119 -14.12 -11.15 11.06
N VAL A 120 -14.39 -10.13 10.27
CA VAL A 120 -13.50 -8.99 10.09
C VAL A 120 -14.02 -7.86 10.95
N THR A 121 -13.24 -7.45 11.95
CA THR A 121 -13.60 -6.37 12.88
C THR A 121 -12.61 -5.22 12.72
N PHE A 122 -13.06 -4.00 13.00
CA PHE A 122 -12.19 -2.82 13.03
C PHE A 122 -11.78 -2.52 14.46
N PHE A 123 -10.61 -2.99 14.87
CA PHE A 123 -10.04 -2.85 16.20
C PHE A 123 -11.00 -3.23 17.36
N GLY A 124 -11.93 -4.15 17.09
CA GLY A 124 -12.94 -4.58 18.05
C GLY A 124 -14.17 -3.65 18.20
N TRP A 125 -14.19 -2.49 17.53
CA TRP A 125 -15.28 -1.51 17.68
C TRP A 125 -16.55 -1.91 16.94
N PHE A 126 -16.39 -2.42 15.71
CA PHE A 126 -17.51 -2.89 14.89
C PHE A 126 -17.08 -4.01 13.95
N ARG A 127 -18.06 -4.75 13.47
CA ARG A 127 -17.84 -5.87 12.54
C ARG A 127 -18.28 -5.47 11.14
N PHE A 128 -17.43 -5.74 10.16
CA PHE A 128 -17.78 -5.63 8.76
C PHE A 128 -18.66 -6.83 8.33
N PRO A 129 -19.56 -6.66 7.36
CA PRO A 129 -20.33 -7.75 6.79
C PRO A 129 -19.39 -8.74 6.08
N ALA A 130 -19.81 -10.01 5.99
CA ALA A 130 -19.12 -10.97 5.14
C ALA A 130 -19.29 -10.58 3.67
N LEU A 131 -18.21 -10.66 2.89
CA LEU A 131 -18.26 -10.37 1.45
C LEU A 131 -18.71 -11.59 0.64
N VAL A 132 -18.44 -12.78 1.16
CA VAL A 132 -18.82 -14.07 0.55
C VAL A 132 -19.34 -15.00 1.65
N GLY A 133 -20.16 -15.99 1.26
CA GLY A 133 -20.62 -17.04 2.16
C GLY A 133 -19.50 -17.98 2.61
N ALA A 134 -19.69 -18.66 3.74
CA ALA A 134 -18.76 -19.66 4.25
C ALA A 134 -18.63 -20.82 3.23
N ASN A 135 -17.40 -21.06 2.77
CA ASN A 135 -17.08 -22.09 1.79
C ASN A 135 -15.59 -22.42 1.88
N LYS A 136 -15.26 -23.69 2.13
CA LYS A 136 -13.87 -24.13 2.32
C LYS A 136 -13.04 -23.99 1.04
N GLU A 137 -13.58 -24.36 -0.11
CA GLU A 137 -12.87 -24.27 -1.40
C GLU A 137 -12.54 -22.82 -1.77
N LEU A 138 -13.50 -21.91 -1.57
CA LEU A 138 -13.27 -20.48 -1.77
C LEU A 138 -12.23 -19.92 -0.80
N HIS A 139 -12.19 -20.41 0.44
CA HIS A 139 -11.16 -20.01 1.40
C HIS A 139 -9.77 -20.37 0.89
N GLU A 140 -9.55 -21.60 0.44
CA GLU A 140 -8.28 -22.08 -0.09
C GLU A 140 -7.84 -21.26 -1.33
N VAL A 141 -8.76 -21.00 -2.25
CA VAL A 141 -8.48 -20.14 -3.42
C VAL A 141 -8.08 -18.73 -3.02
N TYR A 142 -8.80 -18.10 -2.08
CA TYR A 142 -8.46 -16.73 -1.65
C TYR A 142 -7.16 -16.68 -0.84
N GLU A 143 -6.81 -17.74 -0.12
CA GLU A 143 -5.53 -17.88 0.57
C GLU A 143 -4.38 -17.89 -0.44
N GLU A 144 -4.42 -18.74 -1.45
CA GLU A 144 -3.42 -18.80 -2.52
C GLU A 144 -3.29 -17.47 -3.26
N VAL A 145 -4.41 -16.84 -3.61
CA VAL A 145 -4.41 -15.52 -4.27
C VAL A 145 -3.80 -14.46 -3.35
N HIS A 146 -4.12 -14.45 -2.06
CA HIS A 146 -3.58 -13.49 -1.10
C HIS A 146 -2.05 -13.63 -0.95
N GLU A 147 -1.54 -14.85 -0.87
CA GLU A 147 -0.10 -15.15 -0.82
C GLU A 147 0.62 -14.74 -2.11
N PHE A 148 0.02 -15.02 -3.26
CA PHE A 148 0.56 -14.56 -4.55
C PHE A 148 0.63 -13.03 -4.62
N LEU A 149 -0.46 -12.34 -4.25
CA LEU A 149 -0.51 -10.88 -4.24
C LEU A 149 0.49 -10.30 -3.23
N PHE A 150 0.72 -10.95 -2.09
CA PHE A 150 1.77 -10.56 -1.14
C PHE A 150 3.15 -10.60 -1.78
N SER A 151 3.48 -11.69 -2.47
CA SER A 151 4.75 -11.85 -3.17
C SER A 151 4.93 -10.78 -4.25
N ALA A 152 3.88 -10.50 -5.02
CA ALA A 152 3.88 -9.43 -6.03
C ALA A 152 4.06 -8.04 -5.39
N LEU A 153 3.36 -7.76 -4.29
CA LEU A 153 3.49 -6.50 -3.54
C LEU A 153 4.91 -6.31 -3.03
N LEU A 154 5.52 -7.35 -2.47
CA LEU A 154 6.90 -7.30 -1.98
C LEU A 154 7.88 -6.97 -3.11
N VAL A 155 7.82 -7.70 -4.21
CA VAL A 155 8.71 -7.49 -5.37
C VAL A 155 8.56 -6.08 -5.94
N ILE A 156 7.32 -5.64 -6.20
CA ILE A 156 7.08 -4.31 -6.77
C ILE A 156 7.48 -3.20 -5.78
N THR A 157 7.28 -3.39 -4.47
CA THR A 157 7.73 -2.43 -3.45
C THR A 157 9.26 -2.34 -3.41
N VAL A 158 9.97 -3.45 -3.47
CA VAL A 158 11.45 -3.45 -3.55
C VAL A 158 11.93 -2.72 -4.79
N VAL A 159 11.36 -3.01 -5.96
CA VAL A 159 11.69 -2.29 -7.21
C VAL A 159 11.40 -0.80 -7.08
N HIS A 160 10.26 -0.42 -6.50
CA HIS A 160 9.88 0.99 -6.28
C HIS A 160 10.90 1.73 -5.39
N VAL A 161 11.30 1.10 -4.28
CA VAL A 161 12.30 1.68 -3.36
C VAL A 161 13.67 1.79 -4.02
N LEU A 162 14.12 0.73 -4.69
CA LEU A 162 15.42 0.74 -5.40
C LEU A 162 15.46 1.78 -6.51
N ALA A 163 14.37 1.93 -7.28
CA ALA A 163 14.26 2.99 -8.28
C ALA A 163 14.34 4.39 -7.64
N ALA A 164 13.62 4.63 -6.54
CA ALA A 164 13.69 5.91 -5.83
C ALA A 164 15.10 6.22 -5.29
N LEU A 165 15.81 5.21 -4.77
CA LEU A 165 17.20 5.35 -4.32
C LEU A 165 18.17 5.56 -5.49
N TYR A 166 17.99 4.85 -6.61
CA TYR A 166 18.77 5.05 -7.83
C TYR A 166 18.64 6.48 -8.36
N HIS A 167 17.41 6.99 -8.44
CA HIS A 167 17.15 8.39 -8.80
C HIS A 167 17.84 9.36 -7.85
N HIS A 168 17.80 9.08 -6.55
CA HIS A 168 18.36 9.97 -5.53
C HIS A 168 19.91 10.00 -5.54
N PHE A 169 20.56 8.82 -5.59
CA PHE A 169 22.01 8.70 -5.41
C PHE A 169 22.79 8.71 -6.73
N ILE A 170 22.24 8.08 -7.78
CA ILE A 170 22.94 7.91 -9.06
C ILE A 170 22.53 9.02 -10.04
N GLN A 171 21.24 9.16 -10.33
CA GLN A 171 20.74 10.22 -11.22
C GLN A 171 20.80 11.60 -10.57
N LYS A 172 20.81 11.64 -9.25
CA LYS A 172 20.87 12.87 -8.43
C LYS A 172 19.73 13.84 -8.71
N ASP A 173 18.57 13.32 -9.13
CA ASP A 173 17.35 14.11 -9.34
C ASP A 173 16.53 14.31 -8.05
N ASP A 174 15.42 15.03 -8.15
CA ASP A 174 14.57 15.37 -7.02
C ASP A 174 13.40 14.39 -6.79
N THR A 175 13.34 13.25 -7.48
CA THR A 175 12.21 12.29 -7.42
C THR A 175 11.87 11.90 -5.97
N LEU A 176 12.85 11.41 -5.21
CA LEU A 176 12.65 11.07 -3.81
C LEU A 176 12.38 12.31 -2.95
N ARG A 177 13.12 13.40 -3.17
CA ARG A 177 13.00 14.63 -2.38
C ARG A 177 11.64 15.29 -2.46
N ARG A 178 10.96 15.18 -3.60
CA ARG A 178 9.59 15.68 -3.81
C ARG A 178 8.56 14.97 -2.91
N MET A 179 8.87 13.75 -2.42
CA MET A 179 8.01 12.95 -1.56
C MET A 179 8.45 12.95 -0.07
N LEU A 180 9.61 13.53 0.24
CA LEU A 180 10.08 13.65 1.63
C LEU A 180 9.50 14.89 2.31
N PRO A 181 8.99 14.78 3.55
CA PRO A 181 8.40 15.92 4.27
C PRO A 181 9.40 17.08 4.46
N PHE A 182 10.67 16.77 4.67
CA PHE A 182 11.74 17.77 4.89
C PHE A 182 12.69 17.92 3.68
N GLY A 183 12.35 17.31 2.53
CA GLY A 183 13.19 17.37 1.33
C GLY A 183 13.26 18.80 0.78
N ARG A 184 14.43 19.43 0.81
CA ARG A 184 14.72 20.65 0.03
C ARG A 184 15.14 20.24 -1.38
N ARG A 185 14.68 21.00 -2.39
CA ARG A 185 15.17 20.81 -3.77
C ARG A 185 16.66 21.12 -3.80
N ARG A 186 17.39 20.46 -4.70
CA ARG A 186 18.75 20.90 -5.03
C ARG A 186 18.65 22.29 -5.65
N ALA A 187 19.51 23.21 -5.21
CA ALA A 187 19.72 24.44 -5.95
C ALA A 187 20.23 24.06 -7.35
N ALA A 188 19.59 24.65 -8.38
CA ALA A 188 19.98 24.48 -9.77
C ALA A 188 21.37 25.08 -9.98
#